data_a6b5b46b358a817722e27df47614f6b3
#
_entry.id   a6b5b46b358a817722e27df47614f6b3
#
_cell.length_a   1.000
_cell.length_b   1.000
_cell.length_c   1.000
_cell.angle_alpha   90.00
_cell.angle_beta   90.00
_cell.angle_gamma   90.00
#
_symmetry.space_group_name_H-M   'P 1'
#
loop_
_entity.id
_entity.type
_entity.pdbx_description
1 polymer ?
#
loop_
_entity_poly.entity_id
_entity_poly.type
_entity_poly.pdbx_seq_one_letter_code
_entity_poly.pdbx_strand_id
1 'polypeptide(L)'
;EAGTAVHLALQYLDFHDLDAAGEIARLTERHLLTPAQAAAIPAWELECFLRSPIAEELRTAETLLREYRFTVLLPALALSEDAAAEDHVLLQGIVDCCYGGKDGPLTVLDFKTDRVKGEELRLRAERYRPQLEAYSKALSRVLERPVGRRILCFLHAGETVEL
;
A
#
# COMPACT_ATOMS: atom_id res chain seq x y z
N GLU A 1 10.37 -14.07 -1.92
CA GLU A 1 9.18 -14.96 -2.07
C GLU A 1 8.12 -14.70 -0.99
N ALA A 2 8.49 -14.62 0.31
CA ALA A 2 7.53 -14.34 1.38
C ALA A 2 6.84 -12.97 1.22
N GLY A 3 7.58 -11.92 0.89
CA GLY A 3 7.02 -10.58 0.66
C GLY A 3 5.96 -10.55 -0.43
N THR A 4 6.19 -11.26 -1.53
CA THR A 4 5.21 -11.39 -2.63
C THR A 4 3.94 -12.11 -2.17
N ALA A 5 4.07 -13.17 -1.36
CA ALA A 5 2.94 -13.90 -0.82
C ALA A 5 2.09 -13.06 0.14
N VAL A 6 2.74 -12.25 0.98
CA VAL A 6 2.06 -11.32 1.90
C VAL A 6 1.27 -10.27 1.12
N HIS A 7 1.84 -9.64 0.10
CA HIS A 7 1.13 -8.67 -0.74
C HIS A 7 -0.05 -9.31 -1.47
N LEU A 8 0.12 -10.53 -1.99
CA LEU A 8 -0.96 -11.27 -2.64
C LEU A 8 -2.10 -11.60 -1.65
N ALA A 9 -1.77 -11.98 -0.43
CA ALA A 9 -2.78 -12.18 0.61
C ALA A 9 -3.51 -10.87 0.92
N LEU A 10 -2.78 -9.77 1.15
CA LEU A 10 -3.36 -8.46 1.44
C LEU A 10 -4.25 -7.94 0.31
N GLN A 11 -4.01 -8.34 -0.93
CA GLN A 11 -4.87 -7.99 -2.06
C GLN A 11 -6.29 -8.55 -1.92
N TYR A 12 -6.45 -9.75 -1.34
CA TYR A 12 -7.71 -10.49 -1.28
C TYR A 12 -8.28 -10.71 0.12
N LEU A 13 -7.52 -10.38 1.15
CA LEU A 13 -7.92 -10.56 2.55
C LEU A 13 -9.17 -9.73 2.87
N ASP A 14 -10.11 -10.29 3.62
CA ASP A 14 -11.21 -9.51 4.16
C ASP A 14 -10.72 -8.77 5.40
N PHE A 15 -10.67 -7.43 5.32
CA PHE A 15 -10.23 -6.59 6.43
C PHE A 15 -11.20 -6.58 7.61
N HIS A 16 -12.43 -7.08 7.44
CA HIS A 16 -13.42 -7.23 8.51
C HIS A 16 -13.23 -8.53 9.31
N ASP A 17 -12.54 -9.52 8.76
CA ASP A 17 -12.21 -10.74 9.48
C ASP A 17 -10.86 -10.57 10.20
N LEU A 18 -10.88 -10.79 11.53
CA LEU A 18 -9.68 -10.65 12.35
C LEU A 18 -8.88 -11.95 12.48
N ASP A 19 -9.39 -13.07 11.94
CA ASP A 19 -8.71 -14.36 11.89
C ASP A 19 -7.82 -14.47 10.65
N ALA A 20 -6.59 -13.95 10.76
CA ALA A 20 -5.64 -13.99 9.65
C ALA A 20 -5.31 -15.42 9.18
N ALA A 21 -5.24 -16.38 10.10
CA ALA A 21 -4.97 -17.79 9.74
C ALA A 21 -6.13 -18.40 8.96
N GLY A 22 -7.37 -18.17 9.40
CA GLY A 22 -8.58 -18.58 8.69
C GLY A 22 -8.68 -17.94 7.30
N GLU A 23 -8.35 -16.68 7.18
CA GLU A 23 -8.32 -15.97 5.89
C GLU A 23 -7.27 -16.54 4.94
N ILE A 24 -6.05 -16.82 5.41
CA ILE A 24 -5.01 -17.49 4.60
C ILE A 24 -5.50 -18.87 4.13
N ALA A 25 -6.14 -19.65 4.99
CA ALA A 25 -6.71 -20.93 4.63
C ALA A 25 -7.80 -20.77 3.55
N ARG A 26 -8.72 -19.83 3.74
CA ARG A 26 -9.78 -19.49 2.77
C ARG A 26 -9.22 -19.11 1.39
N LEU A 27 -8.17 -18.29 1.37
CA LEU A 27 -7.50 -17.86 0.13
C LEU A 27 -6.82 -19.05 -0.57
N THR A 28 -6.27 -20.00 0.21
CA THR A 28 -5.65 -21.22 -0.30
C THR A 28 -6.70 -22.16 -0.90
N GLU A 29 -7.82 -22.37 -0.24
CA GLU A 29 -8.95 -23.16 -0.75
C GLU A 29 -9.53 -22.60 -2.04
N ARG A 30 -9.53 -21.28 -2.18
CA ARG A 30 -9.97 -20.58 -3.40
C ARG A 30 -8.90 -20.50 -4.50
N HIS A 31 -7.77 -21.15 -4.31
CA HIS A 31 -6.63 -21.16 -5.23
C HIS A 31 -6.05 -19.74 -5.55
N LEU A 32 -6.26 -18.79 -4.66
CA LEU A 32 -5.65 -17.45 -4.73
C LEU A 32 -4.24 -17.44 -4.14
N LEU A 33 -3.95 -18.39 -3.24
CA LEU A 33 -2.62 -18.68 -2.72
C LEU A 33 -2.29 -20.14 -2.97
N THR A 34 -1.06 -20.43 -3.32
CA THR A 34 -0.56 -21.80 -3.27
C THR A 34 -0.27 -22.21 -1.83
N PRO A 35 -0.26 -23.54 -1.51
CA PRO A 35 0.12 -23.99 -0.17
C PRO A 35 1.51 -23.50 0.28
N ALA A 36 2.46 -23.40 -0.65
CA ALA A 36 3.81 -22.89 -0.37
C ALA A 36 3.79 -21.38 -0.02
N GLN A 37 2.98 -20.59 -0.74
CA GLN A 37 2.79 -19.17 -0.42
C GLN A 37 2.11 -19.01 0.95
N ALA A 38 1.05 -19.77 1.22
CA ALA A 38 0.36 -19.74 2.49
C ALA A 38 1.30 -20.06 3.67
N ALA A 39 2.13 -21.09 3.52
CA ALA A 39 3.11 -21.48 4.54
C ALA A 39 4.22 -20.42 4.76
N ALA A 40 4.50 -19.58 3.76
CA ALA A 40 5.50 -18.51 3.85
C ALA A 40 4.97 -17.21 4.50
N ILE A 41 3.65 -17.09 4.70
CA ILE A 41 3.05 -15.89 5.27
C ILE A 41 3.09 -15.96 6.80
N PRO A 42 3.73 -14.99 7.49
CA PRO A 42 3.66 -14.91 8.94
C PRO A 42 2.29 -14.39 9.38
N ALA A 43 1.35 -15.31 9.65
CA ALA A 43 -0.04 -14.97 9.97
C ALA A 43 -0.17 -13.96 11.13
N TRP A 44 0.74 -14.01 12.11
CA TRP A 44 0.75 -13.07 13.23
C TRP A 44 0.98 -11.60 12.81
N GLU A 45 1.77 -11.37 11.74
CA GLU A 45 1.97 -10.00 11.20
C GLU A 45 0.67 -9.46 10.61
N LEU A 46 -0.06 -10.30 9.88
CA LEU A 46 -1.37 -9.93 9.32
C LEU A 46 -2.41 -9.76 10.43
N GLU A 47 -2.38 -10.58 11.47
CA GLU A 47 -3.28 -10.43 12.61
C GLU A 47 -3.03 -9.11 13.36
N CYS A 48 -1.76 -8.75 13.60
CA CYS A 48 -1.39 -7.46 14.17
C CYS A 48 -1.89 -6.30 13.29
N PHE A 49 -1.72 -6.39 11.98
CA PHE A 49 -2.24 -5.39 11.06
C PHE A 49 -3.76 -5.28 11.13
N LEU A 50 -4.50 -6.39 11.07
CA LEU A 50 -5.96 -6.40 11.11
C LEU A 50 -6.53 -5.78 12.39
N ARG A 51 -5.78 -5.82 13.49
CA ARG A 51 -6.15 -5.20 14.78
C ARG A 51 -5.66 -3.76 14.94
N SER A 52 -4.96 -3.24 13.94
CA SER A 52 -4.35 -1.90 14.00
C SER A 52 -5.34 -0.79 13.66
N PRO A 53 -5.07 0.46 14.10
CA PRO A 53 -5.87 1.62 13.71
C PRO A 53 -5.94 1.82 12.19
N ILE A 54 -4.88 1.52 11.46
CA ILE A 54 -4.86 1.69 10.01
C ILE A 54 -5.82 0.71 9.31
N ALA A 55 -5.97 -0.51 9.80
CA ALA A 55 -6.95 -1.47 9.29
C ALA A 55 -8.38 -0.98 9.57
N GLU A 56 -8.63 -0.31 10.69
CA GLU A 56 -9.93 0.31 10.95
C GLU A 56 -10.27 1.44 9.97
N GLU A 57 -9.28 2.26 9.60
CA GLU A 57 -9.47 3.26 8.56
C GLU A 57 -9.87 2.61 7.22
N LEU A 58 -9.23 1.49 6.85
CA LEU A 58 -9.57 0.75 5.63
C LEU A 58 -10.97 0.15 5.67
N ARG A 59 -11.39 -0.39 6.82
CA ARG A 59 -12.74 -0.97 7.00
C ARG A 59 -13.85 0.07 6.89
N THR A 60 -13.60 1.29 7.36
CA THR A 60 -14.58 2.38 7.39
C THR A 60 -14.53 3.29 6.17
N ALA A 61 -13.57 3.08 5.27
CA ALA A 61 -13.41 3.88 4.06
C ALA A 61 -14.61 3.66 3.11
N GLU A 62 -15.18 4.75 2.61
CA GLU A 62 -16.24 4.73 1.59
C GLU A 62 -15.67 4.50 0.18
N THR A 63 -14.41 4.92 -0.02
CA THR A 63 -13.63 4.63 -1.24
C THR A 63 -12.43 3.77 -0.82
N LEU A 64 -12.30 2.58 -1.39
CA LEU A 64 -11.16 1.71 -1.17
C LEU A 64 -10.76 1.03 -2.49
N LEU A 65 -9.60 1.41 -3.01
CA LEU A 65 -8.98 0.80 -4.17
C LEU A 65 -7.79 -0.02 -3.69
N ARG A 66 -7.76 -1.31 -4.04
CA ARG A 66 -6.70 -2.24 -3.65
C ARG A 66 -5.97 -2.70 -4.90
N GLU A 67 -4.65 -2.81 -4.82
CA GLU A 67 -3.77 -3.20 -5.93
C GLU A 67 -4.10 -2.40 -7.19
N TYR A 68 -4.24 -1.08 -7.01
CA TYR A 68 -4.66 -0.20 -8.08
C TYR A 68 -3.51 0.11 -9.02
N ARG A 69 -3.66 -0.31 -10.27
CA ARG A 69 -2.69 -0.06 -11.35
C ARG A 69 -2.99 1.24 -12.05
N PHE A 70 -1.97 2.03 -12.29
CA PHE A 70 -2.09 3.27 -13.02
C PHE A 70 -0.98 3.44 -14.06
N THR A 71 -1.31 4.16 -15.12
CA THR A 71 -0.37 4.65 -16.13
C THR A 71 -0.78 6.08 -16.45
N VAL A 72 0.12 7.02 -16.29
CA VAL A 72 -0.18 8.44 -16.52
C VAL A 72 1.02 9.14 -17.11
N LEU A 73 0.75 10.06 -18.04
CA LEU A 73 1.73 10.99 -18.58
C LEU A 73 1.71 12.28 -17.73
N LEU A 74 2.82 12.57 -17.08
CA LEU A 74 2.98 13.76 -16.25
C LEU A 74 3.98 14.73 -16.88
N PRO A 75 3.78 16.05 -16.74
CA PRO A 75 4.86 17.00 -17.02
C PRO A 75 6.07 16.64 -16.15
N ALA A 76 7.26 16.62 -16.74
CA ALA A 76 8.48 16.27 -16.00
C ALA A 76 8.73 17.22 -14.82
N LEU A 77 8.34 18.48 -14.93
CA LEU A 77 8.36 19.47 -13.84
C LEU A 77 7.51 19.06 -12.62
N ALA A 78 6.51 18.18 -12.78
CA ALA A 78 5.75 17.65 -11.65
C ALA A 78 6.58 16.71 -10.76
N LEU A 79 7.67 16.15 -11.31
CA LEU A 79 8.53 15.18 -10.62
C LEU A 79 9.90 15.77 -10.28
N SER A 80 10.41 16.72 -11.06
CA SER A 80 11.72 17.36 -10.87
C SER A 80 11.67 18.83 -11.27
N GLU A 81 12.13 19.70 -10.40
CA GLU A 81 12.21 21.16 -10.67
C GLU A 81 13.20 21.52 -11.77
N ASP A 82 14.17 20.64 -12.03
CA ASP A 82 15.22 20.84 -13.03
C ASP A 82 14.81 20.34 -14.43
N ALA A 83 13.62 19.79 -14.60
CA ALA A 83 13.15 19.28 -15.87
C ALA A 83 12.78 20.41 -16.84
N ALA A 84 12.88 20.15 -18.15
CA ALA A 84 12.39 21.09 -19.15
C ALA A 84 10.85 21.17 -19.15
N ALA A 85 10.31 22.35 -19.41
CA ALA A 85 8.86 22.58 -19.32
C ALA A 85 8.03 21.76 -20.32
N GLU A 86 8.62 21.42 -21.46
CA GLU A 86 8.00 20.62 -22.52
C GLU A 86 8.14 19.12 -22.30
N ASP A 87 8.99 18.68 -21.38
CA ASP A 87 9.24 17.27 -21.14
C ASP A 87 8.09 16.63 -20.37
N HIS A 88 7.80 15.38 -20.74
CA HIS A 88 6.80 14.56 -20.08
C HIS A 88 7.39 13.20 -19.70
N VAL A 89 6.95 12.66 -18.59
CA VAL A 89 7.34 11.35 -18.07
C VAL A 89 6.11 10.44 -18.02
N LEU A 90 6.23 9.26 -18.61
CA LEU A 90 5.25 8.21 -18.44
C LEU A 90 5.52 7.49 -17.11
N LEU A 91 4.63 7.65 -16.16
CA LEU A 91 4.71 7.00 -14.86
C LEU A 91 3.72 5.84 -14.79
N GLN A 92 4.22 4.67 -14.46
CA GLN A 92 3.43 3.46 -14.23
C GLN A 92 3.69 2.94 -12.83
N GLY A 93 2.65 2.44 -12.19
CA GLY A 93 2.80 1.86 -10.87
C GLY A 93 1.57 1.09 -10.40
N ILE A 94 1.74 0.50 -9.24
CA ILE A 94 0.68 -0.19 -8.51
C ILE A 94 0.76 0.32 -7.08
N VAL A 95 -0.37 0.73 -6.51
CA VAL A 95 -0.46 1.06 -5.09
C VAL A 95 -1.24 -0.04 -4.37
N ASP A 96 -0.78 -0.44 -3.20
CA ASP A 96 -1.42 -1.50 -2.42
C ASP A 96 -2.83 -1.10 -2.01
N CYS A 97 -3.00 0.10 -1.44
CA CYS A 97 -4.29 0.70 -1.14
C CYS A 97 -4.31 2.21 -1.42
N CYS A 98 -5.43 2.67 -1.97
CA CYS A 98 -5.78 4.08 -2.04
C CYS A 98 -7.20 4.23 -1.52
N TYR A 99 -7.42 5.01 -0.46
CA TYR A 99 -8.68 5.02 0.24
C TYR A 99 -9.04 6.39 0.80
N GLY A 100 -10.30 6.55 1.18
CA GLY A 100 -10.81 7.79 1.80
C GLY A 100 -12.32 7.78 1.97
N GLY A 101 -12.89 8.93 2.28
CA GLY A 101 -14.33 9.13 2.27
C GLY A 101 -14.91 9.13 0.85
N LYS A 102 -16.22 9.39 0.75
CA LYS A 102 -16.90 9.50 -0.55
C LYS A 102 -16.28 10.59 -1.43
N ASP A 103 -15.97 11.73 -0.83
CA ASP A 103 -15.39 12.90 -1.46
C ASP A 103 -14.17 13.38 -0.67
N GLY A 104 -13.41 14.32 -1.24
CA GLY A 104 -12.25 14.92 -0.58
C GLY A 104 -10.95 14.13 -0.79
N PRO A 105 -9.93 14.38 0.05
CA PRO A 105 -8.60 13.82 -0.15
C PRO A 105 -8.57 12.31 0.10
N LEU A 106 -7.67 11.64 -0.65
CA LEU A 106 -7.37 10.23 -0.51
C LEU A 106 -6.09 10.02 0.31
N THR A 107 -5.97 8.84 0.88
CA THR A 107 -4.76 8.33 1.52
C THR A 107 -4.17 7.21 0.67
N VAL A 108 -2.88 7.26 0.44
CA VAL A 108 -2.12 6.16 -0.18
C VAL A 108 -1.45 5.37 0.94
N LEU A 109 -1.65 4.07 0.94
CA LEU A 109 -1.04 3.12 1.86
C LEU A 109 -0.26 2.08 1.08
N ASP A 110 0.98 1.86 1.49
CA ASP A 110 1.87 0.87 0.91
C ASP A 110 2.40 -0.06 2.02
N PHE A 111 2.24 -1.36 1.83
CA PHE A 111 2.70 -2.36 2.78
C PHE A 111 4.17 -2.70 2.57
N LYS A 112 4.91 -2.76 3.66
CA LYS A 112 6.33 -3.13 3.66
C LYS A 112 6.58 -4.36 4.51
N THR A 113 7.31 -5.31 3.93
CA THR A 113 7.72 -6.56 4.58
C THR A 113 9.17 -6.52 5.08
N ASP A 114 9.77 -5.33 5.07
CA ASP A 114 11.12 -5.12 5.62
C ASP A 114 11.17 -5.47 7.11
N ARG A 115 12.20 -6.21 7.51
CA ARG A 115 12.43 -6.61 8.90
C ARG A 115 13.31 -5.60 9.62
N VAL A 116 12.84 -4.37 9.71
CA VAL A 116 13.51 -3.24 10.31
C VAL A 116 12.71 -2.69 11.48
N LYS A 117 13.37 -2.04 12.46
CA LYS A 117 12.74 -1.43 13.63
C LYS A 117 13.47 -0.15 14.03
N GLY A 118 12.80 0.70 14.82
CA GLY A 118 13.39 1.89 15.42
C GLY A 118 13.94 2.86 14.36
N GLU A 119 15.20 3.28 14.55
CA GLU A 119 15.83 4.24 13.65
C GLU A 119 16.02 3.70 12.21
N GLU A 120 16.37 2.43 12.09
CA GLU A 120 16.50 1.80 10.76
C GLU A 120 15.19 1.83 9.98
N LEU A 121 14.07 1.64 10.65
CA LEU A 121 12.75 1.73 10.04
C LEU A 121 12.49 3.14 9.49
N ARG A 122 12.83 4.18 10.26
CA ARG A 122 12.68 5.57 9.81
C ARG A 122 13.54 5.89 8.59
N LEU A 123 14.81 5.45 8.61
CA LEU A 123 15.71 5.60 7.48
C LEU A 123 15.21 4.84 6.25
N ARG A 124 14.63 3.66 6.45
CA ARG A 124 14.02 2.88 5.37
C ARG A 124 12.79 3.59 4.81
N ALA A 125 11.95 4.15 5.64
CA ALA A 125 10.77 4.93 5.24
C ALA A 125 11.17 6.12 4.35
N GLU A 126 12.23 6.86 4.71
CA GLU A 126 12.71 7.96 3.89
C GLU A 126 13.15 7.55 2.49
N ARG A 127 13.68 6.33 2.32
CA ARG A 127 14.03 5.80 0.98
C ARG A 127 12.82 5.55 0.09
N TYR A 128 11.66 5.28 0.68
CA TYR A 128 10.40 5.09 -0.05
C TYR A 128 9.66 6.39 -0.35
N ARG A 129 10.02 7.50 0.30
CA ARG A 129 9.38 8.82 0.13
C ARG A 129 9.27 9.26 -1.33
N PRO A 130 10.33 9.25 -2.14
CA PRO A 130 10.24 9.70 -3.54
C PRO A 130 9.23 8.91 -4.36
N GLN A 131 9.14 7.60 -4.13
CA GLN A 131 8.18 6.73 -4.83
C GLN A 131 6.74 7.10 -4.46
N LEU A 132 6.44 7.24 -3.16
CA LEU A 132 5.09 7.57 -2.72
C LEU A 132 4.67 8.99 -3.13
N GLU A 133 5.60 9.93 -3.16
CA GLU A 133 5.35 11.28 -3.66
C GLU A 133 5.01 11.27 -5.16
N ALA A 134 5.78 10.55 -5.97
CA ALA A 134 5.50 10.39 -7.40
C ALA A 134 4.15 9.70 -7.64
N TYR A 135 3.87 8.61 -6.90
CA TYR A 135 2.60 7.89 -6.98
C TYR A 135 1.41 8.77 -6.56
N SER A 136 1.57 9.58 -5.52
CA SER A 136 0.53 10.51 -5.06
C SER A 136 0.18 11.56 -6.12
N LYS A 137 1.18 12.11 -6.80
CA LYS A 137 0.97 13.04 -7.92
C LYS A 137 0.23 12.38 -9.08
N ALA A 138 0.64 11.15 -9.43
CA ALA A 138 0.00 10.36 -10.48
C ALA A 138 -1.46 10.05 -10.15
N LEU A 139 -1.71 9.53 -8.95
CA LEU A 139 -3.06 9.15 -8.50
C LEU A 139 -3.99 10.36 -8.37
N SER A 140 -3.50 11.49 -7.87
CA SER A 140 -4.27 12.74 -7.80
C SER A 140 -4.77 13.15 -9.19
N ARG A 141 -3.96 12.95 -10.22
CA ARG A 141 -4.34 13.26 -11.60
C ARG A 141 -5.31 12.21 -12.18
N VAL A 142 -5.03 10.92 -11.99
CA VAL A 142 -5.84 9.83 -12.56
C VAL A 142 -7.22 9.78 -11.92
N LEU A 143 -7.30 9.96 -10.59
CA LEU A 143 -8.53 9.86 -9.82
C LEU A 143 -9.27 11.19 -9.68
N GLU A 144 -8.66 12.29 -10.16
CA GLU A 144 -9.19 13.66 -10.05
C GLU A 144 -9.53 14.04 -8.58
N ARG A 145 -8.77 13.50 -7.64
CA ARG A 145 -8.89 13.75 -6.19
C ARG A 145 -7.49 13.93 -5.58
N PRO A 146 -7.31 14.92 -4.68
CA PRO A 146 -6.02 15.12 -4.05
C PRO A 146 -5.64 13.94 -3.15
N VAL A 147 -4.36 13.57 -3.14
CA VAL A 147 -3.80 12.66 -2.13
C VAL A 147 -3.28 13.51 -0.98
N GLY A 148 -3.92 13.40 0.18
CA GLY A 148 -3.60 14.19 1.37
C GLY A 148 -2.63 13.50 2.32
N ARG A 149 -2.58 12.18 2.33
CA ARG A 149 -1.73 11.38 3.23
C ARG A 149 -1.03 10.26 2.48
N ARG A 150 0.21 9.97 2.89
CA ARG A 150 1.02 8.86 2.39
C ARG A 150 1.53 8.06 3.56
N ILE A 151 1.18 6.80 3.64
CA ILE A 151 1.47 5.93 4.77
C ILE A 151 2.21 4.69 4.32
N LEU A 152 3.30 4.38 5.00
CA LEU A 152 3.98 3.09 4.93
C LEU A 152 3.56 2.25 6.13
N CYS A 153 3.10 1.03 5.89
CA CYS A 153 2.76 0.07 6.94
C CYS A 153 3.83 -1.03 6.96
N PHE A 154 4.70 -1.00 7.96
CA PHE A 154 5.73 -2.01 8.18
C PHE A 154 5.13 -3.18 8.99
N LEU A 155 4.72 -4.22 8.29
CA LEU A 155 3.98 -5.34 8.88
C LEU A 155 4.77 -6.06 9.97
N HIS A 156 6.05 -6.33 9.74
CA HIS A 156 6.90 -7.02 10.71
C HIS A 156 7.11 -6.21 12.01
N ALA A 157 7.20 -4.90 11.91
CA ALA A 157 7.33 -4.02 13.07
C ALA A 157 5.99 -3.73 13.75
N GLY A 158 4.88 -3.88 13.04
CA GLY A 158 3.57 -3.43 13.48
C GLY A 158 3.47 -1.91 13.58
N GLU A 159 4.25 -1.19 12.77
CA GLU A 159 4.35 0.27 12.81
C GLU A 159 3.95 0.90 11.48
N THR A 160 3.36 2.09 11.55
CA THR A 160 3.08 2.93 10.39
C THR A 160 3.92 4.20 10.43
N VAL A 161 4.35 4.66 9.25
CA VAL A 161 5.05 5.94 9.07
C VAL A 161 4.28 6.78 8.07
N GLU A 162 3.85 7.94 8.49
CA GLU A 162 3.28 8.94 7.59
C GLU A 162 4.41 9.82 7.03
N LEU A 163 4.44 9.99 5.71
CA LEU A 163 5.48 10.70 4.97
C LEU A 163 5.03 12.12 4.57
#